data_ce4606c7f013e1863963467379971da5
#
_entry.id   ce4606c7f013e1863963467379971da5
#
_cell.length_a   1.000
_cell.length_b   1.000
_cell.length_c   1.000
_cell.angle_alpha   90.00
_cell.angle_beta   90.00
_cell.angle_gamma   90.00
#
_symmetry.space_group_name_H-M   'P 1'
#
loop_
_entity.id
_entity.type
_entity.pdbx_description
1 polymer ?
#
loop_
_entity_poly.entity_id
_entity_poly.type
_entity_poly.pdbx_seq_one_letter_code
_entity_poly.pdbx_strand_id
1 'polypeptide(L)'
;IALLLAFLFTSWRMILISLIPNLIPQLMTGALMGVLEIPIKPSTILIFSIALGISVDNSIQFLSRYRLQLKHSNRNIPFSAISALKETGYSMIYSSTVLFFGFGIFALSSFGGTQAVGFLVSFTLLVAGLLNLFILPSLLLTLDKWSTTKGFEKPIIDIIPDDTEEIEKNSKPE
;
A
#
# COMPACT_ATOMS: atom_id res chain seq x y z
N ILE A 1 -1.79 5.36 -11.47
CA ILE A 1 -1.63 4.46 -10.32
C ILE A 1 -1.70 3.00 -10.75
N ALA A 2 -2.78 2.53 -11.40
CA ALA A 2 -2.89 1.13 -11.89
C ALA A 2 -1.77 0.75 -12.85
N LEU A 3 -1.36 1.64 -13.76
CA LEU A 3 -0.21 1.46 -14.65
C LEU A 3 1.12 1.32 -13.88
N LEU A 4 1.34 2.15 -12.86
CA LEU A 4 2.53 2.05 -12.00
C LEU A 4 2.56 0.72 -11.24
N LEU A 5 1.43 0.31 -10.68
CA LEU A 5 1.30 -0.99 -10.02
C LEU A 5 1.50 -2.16 -10.99
N ALA A 6 0.98 -2.05 -12.23
CA ALA A 6 1.19 -3.05 -13.27
C ALA A 6 2.67 -3.17 -13.65
N PHE A 7 3.36 -2.04 -13.78
CA PHE A 7 4.78 -1.98 -14.08
C PHE A 7 5.64 -2.56 -12.93
N LEU A 8 5.33 -2.19 -11.69
CA LEU A 8 6.06 -2.66 -10.50
C LEU A 8 5.86 -4.15 -10.21
N PHE A 9 4.65 -4.66 -10.41
CA PHE A 9 4.33 -5.99 -9.90
C PHE A 9 4.20 -7.07 -10.97
N THR A 10 4.20 -6.73 -12.27
CA THR A 10 4.15 -7.67 -13.42
C THR A 10 3.06 -8.75 -13.29
N SER A 11 2.21 -8.68 -12.25
CA SER A 11 1.17 -9.67 -11.94
C SER A 11 -0.17 -8.97 -11.70
N TRP A 12 -1.13 -9.23 -12.58
CA TRP A 12 -2.49 -8.69 -12.49
C TRP A 12 -3.16 -8.97 -11.12
N ARG A 13 -2.82 -10.11 -10.52
CA ARG A 13 -3.36 -10.51 -9.21
C ARG A 13 -2.87 -9.61 -8.08
N MET A 14 -1.60 -9.22 -8.09
CA MET A 14 -1.07 -8.28 -7.08
C MET A 14 -1.68 -6.89 -7.21
N ILE A 15 -1.98 -6.47 -8.43
CA ILE A 15 -2.68 -5.21 -8.67
C ILE A 15 -4.07 -5.24 -7.99
N LEU A 16 -4.82 -6.33 -8.18
CA LEU A 16 -6.14 -6.49 -7.54
C LEU A 16 -6.02 -6.52 -6.00
N ILE A 17 -5.06 -7.27 -5.45
CA ILE A 17 -4.82 -7.35 -4.01
C ILE A 17 -4.50 -5.97 -3.42
N SER A 18 -3.74 -5.15 -4.14
CA SER A 18 -3.40 -3.80 -3.67
C SER A 18 -4.53 -2.80 -3.89
N LEU A 19 -5.38 -3.00 -4.89
CA LEU A 19 -6.44 -2.07 -5.24
C LEU A 19 -7.63 -2.13 -4.26
N ILE A 20 -7.99 -3.32 -3.81
CA ILE A 20 -9.14 -3.53 -2.91
C ILE A 20 -9.03 -2.71 -1.63
N PRO A 21 -7.95 -2.80 -0.81
CA PRO A 21 -7.85 -2.02 0.43
C PRO A 21 -7.79 -0.51 0.19
N ASN A 22 -7.40 -0.08 -1.02
CA ASN A 22 -7.32 1.33 -1.36
C ASN A 22 -8.65 1.91 -1.85
N LEU A 23 -9.55 1.09 -2.41
CA LEU A 23 -10.88 1.52 -2.84
C LEU A 23 -11.86 1.63 -1.68
N ILE A 24 -11.76 0.79 -0.66
CA ILE A 24 -12.69 0.80 0.48
C ILE A 24 -12.72 2.15 1.20
N PRO A 25 -11.57 2.78 1.57
CA PRO A 25 -11.59 4.10 2.20
C PRO A 25 -12.24 5.18 1.33
N GLN A 26 -12.04 5.09 0.01
CA GLN A 26 -12.63 6.04 -0.94
C GLN A 26 -14.15 5.94 -0.97
N LEU A 27 -14.70 4.71 -0.99
CA LEU A 27 -16.13 4.46 -0.92
C LEU A 27 -16.72 4.93 0.42
N MET A 28 -16.03 4.69 1.53
CA MET A 28 -16.45 5.17 2.86
C MET A 28 -16.47 6.70 2.90
N THR A 29 -15.48 7.37 2.32
CA THR A 29 -15.45 8.84 2.24
C THR A 29 -16.59 9.38 1.37
N GLY A 30 -16.86 8.73 0.24
CA GLY A 30 -18.02 9.09 -0.60
C GLY A 30 -19.34 8.93 0.14
N ALA A 31 -19.51 7.84 0.88
CA ALA A 31 -20.69 7.62 1.72
C ALA A 31 -20.81 8.69 2.83
N LEU A 32 -19.70 9.02 3.49
CA LEU A 32 -19.65 10.07 4.52
C LEU A 32 -20.04 11.44 3.96
N MET A 33 -19.56 11.78 2.75
CA MET A 33 -19.98 13.01 2.06
C MET A 33 -21.48 13.05 1.80
N GLY A 34 -22.07 11.92 1.40
CA GLY A 34 -23.52 11.82 1.21
C GLY A 34 -24.30 12.03 2.50
N VAL A 35 -23.85 11.45 3.62
CA VAL A 35 -24.50 11.60 4.93
C VAL A 35 -24.37 13.02 5.48
N LEU A 36 -23.23 13.67 5.25
CA LEU A 36 -22.97 15.05 5.70
C LEU A 36 -23.48 16.12 4.73
N GLU A 37 -24.17 15.70 3.65
CA GLU A 37 -24.68 16.60 2.60
C GLU A 37 -23.62 17.55 2.02
N ILE A 38 -22.35 17.09 1.99
CA ILE A 38 -21.25 17.87 1.44
C ILE A 38 -21.31 17.83 -0.10
N PRO A 39 -21.54 18.97 -0.78
CA PRO A 39 -21.67 18.98 -2.23
C PRO A 39 -20.34 18.65 -2.92
N ILE A 40 -20.45 17.97 -4.06
CA ILE A 40 -19.29 17.69 -4.92
C ILE A 40 -18.83 19.00 -5.57
N LYS A 41 -17.68 19.48 -5.13
CA LYS A 41 -16.99 20.69 -5.63
C LYS A 41 -15.61 20.28 -6.15
N PRO A 42 -14.93 21.12 -6.94
CA PRO A 42 -13.54 20.84 -7.35
C PRO A 42 -12.61 20.52 -6.19
N SER A 43 -12.80 21.19 -5.04
CA SER A 43 -12.04 20.92 -3.81
C SER A 43 -12.27 19.51 -3.26
N THR A 44 -13.50 18.99 -3.35
CA THR A 44 -13.80 17.64 -2.85
C THR A 44 -13.30 16.54 -3.80
N ILE A 45 -13.18 16.82 -5.10
CA ILE A 45 -12.55 15.89 -6.07
C ILE A 45 -11.06 15.68 -5.73
N LEU A 46 -10.37 16.73 -5.28
CA LEU A 46 -8.97 16.63 -4.85
C LEU A 46 -8.79 15.66 -3.67
N ILE A 47 -9.79 15.53 -2.80
CA ILE A 47 -9.75 14.61 -1.66
C ILE A 47 -9.50 13.17 -2.12
N PHE A 48 -10.27 12.73 -3.11
CA PHE A 48 -10.15 11.36 -3.64
C PHE A 48 -8.79 11.13 -4.28
N SER A 49 -8.26 12.10 -5.01
CA SER A 49 -6.95 12.01 -5.66
C SER A 49 -5.80 11.93 -4.66
N ILE A 50 -5.80 12.81 -3.64
CA ILE A 50 -4.78 12.87 -2.60
C ILE A 50 -4.82 11.59 -1.76
N ALA A 51 -5.99 11.23 -1.25
CA ALA A 51 -6.16 10.08 -0.39
C ALA A 51 -5.82 8.76 -1.11
N LEU A 52 -6.23 8.62 -2.38
CA LEU A 52 -5.87 7.45 -3.19
C LEU A 52 -4.35 7.37 -3.40
N GLY A 53 -3.70 8.48 -3.73
CA GLY A 53 -2.25 8.51 -3.95
C GLY A 53 -1.47 8.05 -2.72
N ILE A 54 -1.79 8.58 -1.55
CA ILE A 54 -1.13 8.24 -0.28
C ILE A 54 -1.45 6.80 0.15
N SER A 55 -2.71 6.37 -0.02
CA SER A 55 -3.11 4.99 0.33
C SER A 55 -2.38 3.95 -0.51
N VAL A 56 -2.22 4.22 -1.81
CA VAL A 56 -1.49 3.33 -2.72
C VAL A 56 0.00 3.28 -2.38
N ASP A 57 0.61 4.39 -1.97
CA ASP A 57 2.01 4.42 -1.54
C ASP A 57 2.26 3.45 -0.38
N ASN A 58 1.41 3.45 0.64
CA ASN A 58 1.47 2.49 1.74
C ASN A 58 1.39 1.03 1.25
N SER A 59 0.50 0.74 0.30
CA SER A 59 0.37 -0.59 -0.30
C SER A 59 1.62 -1.01 -1.07
N ILE A 60 2.23 -0.10 -1.82
CA ILE A 60 3.46 -0.35 -2.57
C ILE A 60 4.62 -0.67 -1.63
N GLN A 61 4.80 0.11 -0.57
CA GLN A 61 5.85 -0.11 0.44
C GLN A 61 5.72 -1.49 1.07
N PHE A 62 4.52 -1.86 1.51
CA PHE A 62 4.26 -3.17 2.11
C PHE A 62 4.53 -4.31 1.13
N LEU A 63 3.98 -4.25 -0.09
CA LEU A 63 4.13 -5.30 -1.09
C LEU A 63 5.58 -5.44 -1.59
N SER A 64 6.32 -4.34 -1.69
CA SER A 64 7.75 -4.36 -2.03
C SER A 64 8.55 -5.12 -0.97
N ARG A 65 8.32 -4.83 0.32
CA ARG A 65 8.96 -5.56 1.43
C ARG A 65 8.54 -7.02 1.48
N TYR A 66 7.25 -7.30 1.28
CA TYR A 66 6.75 -8.66 1.20
C TYR A 66 7.47 -9.48 0.12
N ARG A 67 7.65 -8.94 -1.08
CA ARG A 67 8.39 -9.60 -2.17
C ARG A 67 9.85 -9.88 -1.80
N LEU A 68 10.50 -8.92 -1.17
CA LEU A 68 11.88 -9.07 -0.71
C LEU A 68 12.00 -10.20 0.31
N GLN A 69 11.12 -10.22 1.31
CA GLN A 69 11.10 -11.27 2.34
C GLN A 69 10.74 -12.64 1.76
N LEU A 70 9.88 -12.69 0.76
CA LEU A 70 9.51 -13.93 0.08
C LEU A 70 10.70 -14.56 -0.66
N LYS A 71 11.59 -13.74 -1.24
CA LYS A 71 12.83 -14.21 -1.87
C LYS A 71 13.80 -14.82 -0.83
N HIS A 72 13.92 -14.21 0.36
CA HIS A 72 14.84 -14.65 1.42
C HIS A 72 14.32 -15.84 2.25
N SER A 73 13.00 -16.05 2.33
CA SER A 73 12.38 -17.07 3.21
C SER A 73 12.02 -18.38 2.53
N ASN A 74 12.66 -18.73 1.40
CA ASN A 74 12.34 -19.95 0.65
C ASN A 74 10.82 -20.11 0.36
N ARG A 75 10.14 -19.00 0.04
CA ARG A 75 8.70 -18.93 -0.28
C ARG A 75 7.77 -19.25 0.90
N ASN A 76 8.19 -19.02 2.12
CA ASN A 76 7.30 -19.14 3.27
C ASN A 76 6.41 -17.88 3.38
N ILE A 77 5.20 -17.96 2.82
CA ILE A 77 4.27 -16.82 2.69
C ILE A 77 3.85 -16.25 4.04
N PRO A 78 3.42 -17.06 5.05
CA PRO A 78 3.06 -16.52 6.35
C PRO A 78 4.21 -15.79 7.03
N PHE A 79 5.40 -16.36 6.99
CA PHE A 79 6.59 -15.74 7.58
C PHE A 79 6.93 -14.42 6.87
N SER A 80 6.90 -14.40 5.54
CA SER A 80 7.20 -13.21 4.74
C SER A 80 6.19 -12.08 4.96
N ALA A 81 4.89 -12.40 5.08
CA ALA A 81 3.86 -11.40 5.35
C ALA A 81 4.01 -10.79 6.75
N ILE A 82 4.26 -11.60 7.77
CA ILE A 82 4.47 -11.13 9.15
C ILE A 82 5.77 -10.30 9.25
N SER A 83 6.84 -10.74 8.59
CA SER A 83 8.12 -10.03 8.59
C SER A 83 7.99 -8.67 7.89
N ALA A 84 7.35 -8.62 6.73
CA ALA A 84 7.05 -7.37 6.03
C ALA A 84 6.19 -6.44 6.89
N LEU A 85 5.17 -6.96 7.58
CA LEU A 85 4.33 -6.17 8.47
C LEU A 85 5.11 -5.59 9.66
N LYS A 86 6.03 -6.34 10.24
CA LYS A 86 6.89 -5.84 11.32
C LYS A 86 7.80 -4.70 10.85
N GLU A 87 8.35 -4.79 9.64
CA GLU A 87 9.26 -3.77 9.11
C GLU A 87 8.52 -2.50 8.65
N THR A 88 7.41 -2.67 7.91
CA THR A 88 6.69 -1.53 7.33
C THR A 88 5.57 -1.00 8.19
N GLY A 89 5.01 -1.81 9.09
CA GLY A 89 3.85 -1.44 9.90
C GLY A 89 4.08 -0.21 10.76
N TYR A 90 5.24 -0.12 11.40
CA TYR A 90 5.61 1.08 12.16
C TYR A 90 5.65 2.34 11.29
N SER A 91 6.29 2.26 10.11
CA SER A 91 6.35 3.37 9.17
C SER A 91 4.96 3.79 8.70
N MET A 92 4.08 2.83 8.41
CA MET A 92 2.70 3.10 7.97
C MET A 92 1.87 3.77 9.07
N ILE A 93 2.00 3.34 10.32
CA ILE A 93 1.32 3.97 11.47
C ILE A 93 1.81 5.41 11.65
N TYR A 94 3.13 5.61 11.63
CA TYR A 94 3.71 6.94 11.78
C TYR A 94 3.26 7.89 10.67
N SER A 95 3.38 7.48 9.41
CA SER A 95 2.98 8.31 8.27
C SER A 95 1.48 8.63 8.30
N SER A 96 0.63 7.65 8.57
CA SER A 96 -0.82 7.87 8.67
C SER A 96 -1.18 8.80 9.83
N THR A 97 -0.50 8.70 10.96
CA THR A 97 -0.72 9.58 12.12
C THR A 97 -0.31 11.02 11.81
N VAL A 98 0.88 11.21 11.23
CA VAL A 98 1.37 12.55 10.87
C VAL A 98 0.46 13.20 9.82
N LEU A 99 0.03 12.44 8.83
CA LEU A 99 -0.87 12.94 7.78
C LEU A 99 -2.26 13.24 8.33
N PHE A 100 -2.78 12.41 9.24
CA PHE A 100 -4.05 12.66 9.90
C PHE A 100 -4.05 14.01 10.63
N PHE A 101 -3.05 14.28 11.43
CA PHE A 101 -2.94 15.56 12.13
C PHE A 101 -2.61 16.71 11.16
N GLY A 102 -1.74 16.49 10.18
CA GLY A 102 -1.36 17.50 9.19
C GLY A 102 -2.56 17.99 8.38
N PHE A 103 -3.39 17.10 7.85
CA PHE A 103 -4.62 17.50 7.17
C PHE A 103 -5.73 17.92 8.15
N GLY A 104 -5.75 17.37 9.35
CA GLY A 104 -6.71 17.71 10.41
C GLY A 104 -6.67 19.19 10.78
N ILE A 105 -5.52 19.86 10.69
CA ILE A 105 -5.39 21.31 10.91
C ILE A 105 -6.27 22.10 9.95
N PHE A 106 -6.42 21.65 8.70
CA PHE A 106 -7.28 22.33 7.72
C PHE A 106 -8.77 22.27 8.09
N ALA A 107 -9.20 21.32 8.92
CA ALA A 107 -10.56 21.24 9.43
C ALA A 107 -10.90 22.42 10.37
N LEU A 108 -9.88 23.11 10.91
CA LEU A 108 -10.04 24.33 11.72
C LEU A 108 -10.14 25.60 10.88
N SER A 109 -10.05 25.50 9.56
CA SER A 109 -10.14 26.66 8.66
C SER A 109 -11.53 27.31 8.69
N SER A 110 -11.57 28.62 8.62
CA SER A 110 -12.82 29.36 8.45
C SER A 110 -13.39 29.27 7.02
N PHE A 111 -12.63 28.75 6.06
CA PHE A 111 -13.06 28.61 4.68
C PHE A 111 -13.66 27.22 4.46
N GLY A 112 -14.95 27.14 4.21
CA GLY A 112 -15.72 25.88 4.17
C GLY A 112 -15.17 24.84 3.18
N GLY A 113 -14.60 25.25 2.05
CA GLY A 113 -13.95 24.34 1.11
C GLY A 113 -12.71 23.67 1.71
N THR A 114 -11.84 24.42 2.36
CA THR A 114 -10.63 23.93 3.04
C THR A 114 -10.98 23.07 4.25
N GLN A 115 -11.99 23.48 5.02
CA GLN A 115 -12.50 22.75 6.17
C GLN A 115 -12.99 21.34 5.76
N ALA A 116 -13.81 21.25 4.70
CA ALA A 116 -14.28 19.99 4.17
C ALA A 116 -13.13 19.08 3.69
N VAL A 117 -12.15 19.67 2.97
CA VAL A 117 -10.94 18.94 2.54
C VAL A 117 -10.18 18.40 3.75
N GLY A 118 -9.91 19.23 4.75
CA GLY A 118 -9.18 18.84 5.96
C GLY A 118 -9.84 17.68 6.68
N PHE A 119 -11.13 17.79 6.94
CA PHE A 119 -11.88 16.75 7.65
C PHE A 119 -11.94 15.44 6.85
N LEU A 120 -12.34 15.50 5.58
CA LEU A 120 -12.51 14.30 4.76
C LEU A 120 -11.19 13.60 4.44
N VAL A 121 -10.13 14.37 4.11
CA VAL A 121 -8.80 13.77 3.87
C VAL A 121 -8.26 13.11 5.13
N SER A 122 -8.32 13.78 6.28
CA SER A 122 -7.87 13.21 7.55
C SER A 122 -8.58 11.90 7.86
N PHE A 123 -9.91 11.91 7.76
CA PHE A 123 -10.72 10.70 7.96
C PHE A 123 -10.33 9.58 7.00
N THR A 124 -10.21 9.89 5.69
CA THR A 124 -9.86 8.91 4.67
C THR A 124 -8.48 8.31 4.92
N LEU A 125 -7.49 9.12 5.27
CA LEU A 125 -6.12 8.66 5.52
C LEU A 125 -6.02 7.78 6.77
N LEU A 126 -6.76 8.12 7.82
CA LEU A 126 -6.83 7.29 9.01
C LEU A 126 -7.43 5.92 8.70
N VAL A 127 -8.57 5.90 8.03
CA VAL A 127 -9.24 4.66 7.61
C VAL A 127 -8.36 3.86 6.66
N ALA A 128 -7.74 4.52 5.66
CA ALA A 128 -6.85 3.87 4.71
C ALA A 128 -5.62 3.24 5.39
N GLY A 129 -5.01 3.94 6.34
CA GLY A 129 -3.88 3.43 7.12
C GLY A 129 -4.24 2.17 7.90
N LEU A 130 -5.37 2.20 8.60
CA LEU A 130 -5.88 1.04 9.35
C LEU A 130 -6.20 -0.14 8.41
N LEU A 131 -6.93 0.12 7.33
CA LEU A 131 -7.31 -0.93 6.38
C LEU A 131 -6.09 -1.56 5.70
N ASN A 132 -5.11 -0.75 5.30
CA ASN A 132 -3.87 -1.27 4.72
C ASN A 132 -3.08 -2.12 5.72
N LEU A 133 -3.06 -1.74 7.00
CA LEU A 133 -2.35 -2.48 8.04
C LEU A 133 -2.99 -3.86 8.32
N PHE A 134 -4.33 -3.97 8.24
CA PHE A 134 -5.05 -5.21 8.54
C PHE A 134 -5.44 -6.01 7.30
N ILE A 135 -5.95 -5.34 6.27
CA ILE A 135 -6.49 -6.02 5.09
C ILE A 135 -5.37 -6.56 4.20
N LEU A 136 -4.28 -5.81 3.97
CA LEU A 136 -3.20 -6.27 3.09
C LEU A 136 -2.58 -7.60 3.55
N PRO A 137 -2.10 -7.74 4.80
CA PRO A 137 -1.55 -9.02 5.24
C PRO A 137 -2.61 -10.13 5.29
N SER A 138 -3.84 -9.80 5.69
CA SER A 138 -4.95 -10.77 5.71
C SER A 138 -5.27 -11.30 4.30
N LEU A 139 -5.32 -10.40 3.32
CA LEU A 139 -5.59 -10.75 1.92
C LEU A 139 -4.49 -11.64 1.34
N LEU A 140 -3.22 -11.33 1.64
CA LEU A 140 -2.09 -12.16 1.23
C LEU A 140 -2.14 -13.57 1.83
N LEU A 141 -2.47 -13.70 3.11
CA LEU A 141 -2.61 -14.99 3.78
C LEU A 141 -3.79 -15.80 3.25
N THR A 142 -4.91 -15.15 2.95
CA THR A 142 -6.12 -15.82 2.42
C THR A 142 -5.92 -16.28 0.98
N LEU A 143 -5.22 -15.50 0.19
CA LEU A 143 -4.92 -15.78 -1.23
C LEU A 143 -3.63 -16.58 -1.43
N ASP A 144 -3.08 -17.18 -0.37
CA ASP A 144 -1.84 -17.97 -0.39
C ASP A 144 -1.82 -18.99 -1.54
N LYS A 145 -2.86 -19.79 -1.69
CA LYS A 145 -3.00 -20.78 -2.78
C LYS A 145 -3.01 -20.16 -4.20
N TRP A 146 -3.40 -18.89 -4.31
CA TRP A 146 -3.49 -18.17 -5.59
C TRP A 146 -2.25 -17.30 -5.87
N SER A 147 -1.51 -16.95 -4.83
CA SER A 147 -0.35 -16.07 -4.89
C SER A 147 0.94 -16.80 -5.31
N THR A 148 1.02 -18.13 -5.11
CA THR A 148 2.21 -18.95 -5.34
C THR A 148 2.54 -19.19 -6.83
N THR A 149 1.91 -18.46 -7.75
CA THR A 149 2.16 -18.63 -9.19
C THR A 149 3.41 -17.87 -9.63
N LYS A 150 4.15 -18.43 -10.57
CA LYS A 150 5.43 -18.03 -11.20
C LYS A 150 5.67 -16.53 -11.51
N GLY A 151 4.65 -15.66 -11.36
CA GLY A 151 4.77 -14.21 -11.58
C GLY A 151 5.58 -13.45 -10.53
N PHE A 152 5.90 -14.10 -9.40
CA PHE A 152 6.72 -13.52 -8.33
C PHE A 152 8.24 -13.74 -8.55
N GLU A 153 8.63 -14.50 -9.57
CA GLU A 153 10.01 -14.99 -9.75
C GLU A 153 10.96 -14.00 -10.42
N LYS A 154 10.46 -13.03 -11.16
CA LYS A 154 11.33 -12.08 -11.87
C LYS A 154 11.29 -10.70 -11.22
N PRO A 155 12.35 -10.28 -10.51
CA PRO A 155 12.54 -8.85 -10.22
C PRO A 155 12.74 -8.11 -11.54
N ILE A 156 12.05 -6.99 -11.72
CA ILE A 156 12.17 -6.13 -12.92
C ILE A 156 13.52 -5.43 -12.94
N ILE A 157 14.18 -5.33 -11.79
CA ILE A 157 15.49 -4.69 -11.66
C ILE A 157 16.38 -5.62 -10.83
N ASP A 158 17.33 -6.27 -11.48
CA ASP A 158 18.45 -6.93 -10.80
C ASP A 158 19.43 -5.86 -10.33
N ILE A 159 19.16 -5.28 -9.16
CA ILE A 159 20.03 -4.23 -8.58
C ILE A 159 21.20 -4.83 -7.78
N ILE A 160 21.14 -6.11 -7.46
CA ILE A 160 22.20 -6.78 -6.70
C ILE A 160 22.74 -7.92 -7.59
N PRO A 161 23.98 -7.84 -8.06
CA PRO A 161 24.67 -9.01 -8.59
C PRO A 161 24.64 -10.10 -7.51
N ASP A 162 24.26 -11.30 -7.89
CA ASP A 162 24.28 -12.44 -6.98
C ASP A 162 25.76 -12.85 -6.78
N ASP A 163 26.42 -12.20 -5.81
CA ASP A 163 27.82 -12.51 -5.43
C ASP A 163 28.01 -13.98 -5.02
N THR A 164 26.91 -14.73 -4.85
CA THR A 164 26.93 -16.15 -4.55
C THR A 164 27.28 -17.01 -5.76
N GLU A 165 26.96 -16.60 -7.00
CA GLU A 165 27.31 -17.37 -8.20
C GLU A 165 28.80 -17.29 -8.53
N GLU A 166 29.48 -16.19 -8.20
CA GLU A 166 30.94 -16.08 -8.39
C GLU A 166 31.73 -16.93 -7.38
N ILE A 167 31.22 -17.09 -6.17
CA ILE A 167 31.89 -17.90 -5.13
C ILE A 167 31.78 -19.39 -5.49
N GLU A 168 30.66 -19.84 -6.03
CA GLU A 168 30.44 -21.26 -6.39
C GLU A 168 31.25 -21.66 -7.63
N LYS A 169 31.49 -20.72 -8.54
CA LYS A 169 32.28 -20.94 -9.76
C LYS A 169 33.77 -21.03 -9.48
N ASN A 170 34.25 -20.32 -8.44
CA ASN A 170 35.65 -20.34 -8.01
C ASN A 170 35.99 -21.45 -7.00
N SER A 171 35.02 -22.18 -6.48
CA SER A 171 35.20 -23.24 -5.48
C SER A 171 35.24 -24.67 -6.06
N LYS A 172 35.14 -24.85 -7.39
CA LYS A 172 35.32 -26.17 -8.02
C LYS A 172 36.83 -26.36 -8.29
N PRO A 173 37.50 -27.26 -7.59
CA PRO A 173 38.87 -27.67 -7.92
C PRO A 173 38.85 -28.48 -9.23
N GLU A 174 39.90 -28.22 -10.05
CA GLU A 174 40.22 -29.01 -11.27
C GLU A 174 40.49 -30.48 -10.97
#